data_7b244e8c13e82d67b61e7e0afce5a265
#
_entry.id   7b244e8c13e82d67b61e7e0afce5a265
#
_cell.length_a   1.000
_cell.length_b   1.000
_cell.length_c   1.000
_cell.angle_alpha   90.00
_cell.angle_beta   90.00
_cell.angle_gamma   90.00
#
_symmetry.space_group_name_H-M   'P 1'
#
loop_
_entity.id
_entity.type
_entity.pdbx_description
1 polymer ?
#
loop_
_entity_poly.entity_id
_entity_poly.type
_entity_poly.pdbx_seq_one_letter_code
_entity_poly.pdbx_strand_id
1 'polypeptide(L)'
;MVAMADKSVPTSDHIRDIISFVEASPTSYHAVAELTRRLEQAGFQRLEETESWPSVEGRRYVVRDGALIAWITPEKVTPQLGARIVGSHTDSPSFKLKPNATVTNQGWQQVGMEVYGGGLLNSWLDRDLGLSGRLVTCDGQAHLVRTGPILRISQLAPHLDRTVNDDLKLDRQRHLMPILSVGKPDLDVEDLLCESAGIKRDELAFHDIFAHLTQSPAVIGPYGEFLASQRMDNLSSVHSSVAAFVDVKPTSDVAVMACFDHEEVGSATRSGACGPFLEDVLVRIAEGFGMTGAAYRAMIAKSSCVSSDAGHGVHPNYVEKFDPANHPLLNEGPLLKINAHQRYATDGVGGALWQRACAAAGVPTQNFVSNNSVPCGSTIGPLTATRLGMLTVDVGVPLMSMHSTRELAGTADLTYLSKALGAYWAGA
;
A
#
# COMPACT_ATOMS: atom_id res chain seq x y z
N MET A 1 -28.15 35.56 -4.52
CA MET A 1 -26.83 34.96 -4.34
C MET A 1 -26.64 34.79 -2.84
N VAL A 2 -27.00 33.62 -2.29
CA VAL A 2 -26.79 33.30 -0.87
C VAL A 2 -25.32 32.91 -0.76
N ALA A 3 -24.53 33.71 -0.05
CA ALA A 3 -23.17 33.34 0.30
C ALA A 3 -23.24 32.04 1.11
N MET A 4 -22.81 30.91 0.54
CA MET A 4 -22.50 29.70 1.31
C MET A 4 -21.38 30.11 2.26
N ALA A 5 -21.71 30.23 3.55
CA ALA A 5 -20.70 30.35 4.59
C ALA A 5 -19.76 29.15 4.43
N ASP A 6 -18.48 29.42 4.35
CA ASP A 6 -17.41 28.41 4.39
C ASP A 6 -17.50 27.65 5.72
N LYS A 7 -18.32 26.59 5.73
CA LYS A 7 -18.38 25.61 6.81
C LYS A 7 -17.37 24.50 6.47
N SER A 8 -16.10 24.85 6.33
CA SER A 8 -15.06 23.83 6.27
C SER A 8 -15.12 23.05 7.59
N VAL A 9 -15.62 21.81 7.52
CA VAL A 9 -15.51 20.89 8.64
C VAL A 9 -14.01 20.70 8.91
N PRO A 10 -13.52 20.95 10.12
CA PRO A 10 -12.09 20.80 10.42
C PRO A 10 -11.65 19.36 10.09
N THR A 11 -10.69 19.22 9.20
CA THR A 11 -10.06 17.92 8.89
C THR A 11 -9.48 17.34 10.19
N SER A 12 -9.81 16.09 10.52
CA SER A 12 -9.29 15.43 11.72
C SER A 12 -7.77 15.28 11.67
N ASP A 13 -7.12 15.17 12.84
CA ASP A 13 -5.67 14.95 12.91
C ASP A 13 -5.25 13.67 12.18
N HIS A 14 -6.05 12.61 12.28
CA HIS A 14 -5.81 11.36 11.58
C HIS A 14 -5.81 11.54 10.05
N ILE A 15 -6.72 12.36 9.51
CA ILE A 15 -6.76 12.63 8.05
C ILE A 15 -5.62 13.54 7.62
N ARG A 16 -5.19 14.49 8.43
CA ARG A 16 -3.97 15.27 8.18
C ARG A 16 -2.73 14.39 8.17
N ASP A 17 -2.67 13.44 9.09
CA ASP A 17 -1.54 12.52 9.20
C ASP A 17 -1.45 11.54 8.01
N ILE A 18 -2.57 10.99 7.52
CA ILE A 18 -2.53 10.13 6.31
C ILE A 18 -2.16 10.94 5.06
N ILE A 19 -2.60 12.19 4.93
CA ILE A 19 -2.17 13.07 3.84
C ILE A 19 -0.65 13.22 3.86
N SER A 20 -0.07 13.54 5.01
CA SER A 20 1.38 13.66 5.19
C SER A 20 2.11 12.36 4.89
N PHE A 21 1.55 11.22 5.33
CA PHE A 21 2.11 9.90 5.06
C PHE A 21 2.15 9.57 3.56
N VAL A 22 1.05 9.82 2.84
CA VAL A 22 0.97 9.57 1.39
C VAL A 22 1.94 10.49 0.65
N GLU A 23 2.03 11.77 1.02
CA GLU A 23 2.98 12.71 0.42
C GLU A 23 4.44 12.27 0.63
N ALA A 24 4.76 11.71 1.79
CA ALA A 24 6.09 11.17 2.07
C ALA A 24 6.38 9.84 1.35
N SER A 25 5.36 9.16 0.81
CA SER A 25 5.42 7.77 0.34
C SER A 25 5.12 7.62 -1.16
N PRO A 26 5.85 8.27 -2.10
CA PRO A 26 5.58 8.15 -3.53
C PRO A 26 5.94 6.78 -4.14
N THR A 27 6.70 5.93 -3.45
CA THR A 27 7.01 4.53 -3.83
C THR A 27 7.04 3.63 -2.61
N SER A 28 7.11 2.30 -2.79
CA SER A 28 7.28 1.34 -1.70
C SER A 28 8.53 1.64 -0.85
N TYR A 29 9.64 2.02 -1.46
CA TYR A 29 10.87 2.39 -0.76
C TYR A 29 10.70 3.61 0.15
N HIS A 30 9.99 4.62 -0.33
CA HIS A 30 9.67 5.82 0.46
C HIS A 30 8.67 5.51 1.57
N ALA A 31 7.68 4.64 1.31
CA ALA A 31 6.73 4.20 2.32
C ALA A 31 7.46 3.48 3.47
N VAL A 32 8.41 2.61 3.15
CA VAL A 32 9.26 1.95 4.16
C VAL A 32 10.14 2.95 4.91
N ALA A 33 10.71 3.95 4.24
CA ALA A 33 11.47 4.99 4.91
C ALA A 33 10.62 5.80 5.90
N GLU A 34 9.39 6.17 5.52
CA GLU A 34 8.46 6.88 6.40
C GLU A 34 7.96 5.99 7.56
N LEU A 35 7.68 4.69 7.30
CA LEU A 35 7.39 3.72 8.35
C LEU A 35 8.55 3.59 9.35
N THR A 36 9.78 3.45 8.85
CA THR A 36 11.00 3.40 9.67
C THR A 36 11.09 4.63 10.59
N ARG A 37 10.96 5.82 10.02
CA ARG A 37 11.00 7.07 10.78
C ARG A 37 9.95 7.10 11.90
N ARG A 38 8.71 6.68 11.63
CA ARG A 38 7.61 6.64 12.62
C ARG A 38 7.86 5.60 13.71
N LEU A 39 8.33 4.41 13.33
CA LEU A 39 8.64 3.35 14.28
C LEU A 39 9.80 3.74 15.20
N GLU A 40 10.87 4.32 14.67
CA GLU A 40 12.00 4.79 15.47
C GLU A 40 11.59 5.88 16.46
N GLN A 41 10.74 6.83 16.03
CA GLN A 41 10.17 7.84 16.93
C GLN A 41 9.30 7.24 18.04
N ALA A 42 8.68 6.07 17.79
CA ALA A 42 7.93 5.31 18.78
C ALA A 42 8.79 4.32 19.60
N GLY A 43 10.12 4.38 19.47
CA GLY A 43 11.06 3.57 20.24
C GLY A 43 11.30 2.15 19.74
N PHE A 44 10.95 1.86 18.48
CA PHE A 44 11.32 0.59 17.86
C PHE A 44 12.80 0.59 17.48
N GLN A 45 13.42 -0.58 17.58
CA GLN A 45 14.81 -0.80 17.22
C GLN A 45 14.91 -1.67 15.97
N ARG A 46 15.72 -1.23 15.02
CA ARG A 46 16.02 -1.98 13.81
C ARG A 46 16.89 -3.17 14.11
N LEU A 47 16.60 -4.30 13.47
CA LEU A 47 17.45 -5.48 13.43
C LEU A 47 17.81 -5.75 11.97
N GLU A 48 19.05 -6.17 11.74
CA GLU A 48 19.52 -6.53 10.40
C GLU A 48 19.32 -8.02 10.14
N GLU A 49 18.78 -8.36 8.96
CA GLU A 49 18.52 -9.77 8.62
C GLU A 49 19.79 -10.59 8.46
N THR A 50 20.89 -9.97 8.10
CA THR A 50 22.22 -10.61 7.91
C THR A 50 22.96 -10.87 9.21
N GLU A 51 22.41 -10.40 10.34
CA GLU A 51 23.05 -10.51 11.65
C GLU A 51 22.28 -11.44 12.60
N SER A 52 22.94 -11.90 13.63
CA SER A 52 22.28 -12.54 14.76
C SER A 52 21.54 -11.51 15.59
N TRP A 53 20.30 -11.81 15.96
CA TRP A 53 19.51 -10.87 16.76
C TRP A 53 19.84 -11.06 18.26
N PRO A 54 20.29 -10.01 18.94
CA PRO A 54 20.67 -10.11 20.35
C PRO A 54 19.45 -10.34 21.24
N SER A 55 18.27 -9.85 20.85
CA SER A 55 16.98 -10.07 21.49
C SER A 55 15.85 -9.79 20.51
N VAL A 56 14.80 -10.61 20.60
CA VAL A 56 13.54 -10.40 19.88
C VAL A 56 12.49 -9.67 20.72
N GLU A 57 12.78 -9.42 22.00
CA GLU A 57 11.85 -8.80 22.95
C GLU A 57 11.68 -7.31 22.72
N GLY A 58 10.50 -6.81 23.12
CA GLY A 58 10.14 -5.40 23.04
C GLY A 58 9.64 -4.99 21.66
N ARG A 59 10.06 -3.83 21.21
CA ARG A 59 9.67 -3.19 19.96
C ARG A 59 10.80 -3.31 18.94
N ARG A 60 10.61 -4.07 17.88
CA ARG A 60 11.62 -4.37 16.86
C ARG A 60 11.05 -4.24 15.46
N TYR A 61 11.91 -4.03 14.47
CA TYR A 61 11.54 -4.10 13.07
C TYR A 61 12.72 -4.52 12.19
N VAL A 62 12.41 -5.04 11.02
CA VAL A 62 13.35 -5.38 9.94
C VAL A 62 12.83 -4.80 8.62
N VAL A 63 13.75 -4.51 7.69
CA VAL A 63 13.46 -3.98 6.36
C VAL A 63 14.05 -4.90 5.30
N ARG A 64 13.26 -5.19 4.27
CA ARG A 64 13.70 -5.90 3.06
C ARG A 64 13.19 -5.16 1.83
N ASP A 65 14.05 -4.37 1.19
CA ASP A 65 13.67 -3.53 0.01
C ASP A 65 12.50 -2.58 0.32
N GLY A 66 11.40 -2.71 -0.45
CA GLY A 66 10.15 -1.98 -0.25
C GLY A 66 9.19 -2.64 0.76
N ALA A 67 9.67 -3.58 1.57
CA ALA A 67 8.89 -4.26 2.59
C ALA A 67 9.46 -4.03 3.99
N LEU A 68 8.59 -4.07 5.01
CA LEU A 68 8.94 -3.90 6.41
C LEU A 68 8.08 -4.81 7.29
N ILE A 69 8.71 -5.47 8.27
CA ILE A 69 7.99 -6.19 9.32
C ILE A 69 8.42 -5.64 10.68
N ALA A 70 7.43 -5.23 11.49
CA ALA A 70 7.62 -4.77 12.85
C ALA A 70 6.84 -5.63 13.83
N TRP A 71 7.35 -5.78 15.07
CA TRP A 71 6.64 -6.51 16.09
C TRP A 71 6.81 -5.89 17.48
N ILE A 72 5.84 -6.22 18.33
CA ILE A 72 5.83 -5.90 19.75
C ILE A 72 5.56 -7.21 20.50
N THR A 73 6.42 -7.57 21.42
CA THR A 73 6.22 -8.77 22.27
C THR A 73 5.41 -8.41 23.51
N PRO A 74 4.55 -9.34 24.02
CA PRO A 74 3.88 -9.13 25.29
C PRO A 74 4.89 -9.10 26.46
N GLU A 75 4.53 -8.42 27.55
CA GLU A 75 5.37 -8.37 28.77
C GLU A 75 5.65 -9.75 29.38
N LYS A 76 4.70 -10.68 29.22
CA LYS A 76 4.84 -12.07 29.70
C LYS A 76 4.64 -13.02 28.53
N VAL A 77 5.70 -13.71 28.16
CA VAL A 77 5.66 -14.77 27.17
C VAL A 77 5.28 -16.09 27.84
N THR A 78 4.34 -16.81 27.24
CA THR A 78 3.89 -18.12 27.71
C THR A 78 4.19 -19.21 26.67
N PRO A 79 4.21 -20.50 27.05
CA PRO A 79 4.34 -21.58 26.07
C PRO A 79 3.22 -21.63 25.02
N GLN A 80 2.11 -20.93 25.26
CA GLN A 80 0.98 -20.80 24.33
C GLN A 80 1.06 -19.51 23.51
N LEU A 81 2.26 -18.95 23.27
CA LEU A 81 2.45 -17.76 22.45
C LEU A 81 1.90 -17.99 21.02
N GLY A 82 1.20 -17.02 20.49
CA GLY A 82 0.81 -16.88 19.09
C GLY A 82 1.29 -15.55 18.53
N ALA A 83 0.93 -15.25 17.28
CA ALA A 83 1.10 -13.95 16.67
C ALA A 83 -0.23 -13.42 16.15
N ARG A 84 -0.49 -12.14 16.37
CA ARG A 84 -1.58 -11.39 15.74
C ARG A 84 -0.98 -10.49 14.69
N ILE A 85 -1.18 -10.84 13.43
CA ILE A 85 -0.51 -10.22 12.29
C ILE A 85 -1.50 -9.34 11.56
N VAL A 86 -1.11 -8.13 11.21
CA VAL A 86 -1.78 -7.34 10.17
C VAL A 86 -0.84 -7.25 8.99
N GLY A 87 -1.28 -7.78 7.85
CA GLY A 87 -0.58 -7.72 6.58
C GLY A 87 -1.18 -6.64 5.68
N SER A 88 -0.34 -5.88 4.99
CA SER A 88 -0.70 -4.88 3.97
C SER A 88 0.40 -4.80 2.91
N HIS A 89 0.24 -3.96 1.88
CA HIS A 89 1.31 -3.76 0.89
C HIS A 89 1.64 -2.28 0.67
N THR A 90 2.87 -2.02 0.25
CA THR A 90 3.48 -0.69 0.13
C THR A 90 3.52 -0.18 -1.29
N ASP A 91 3.44 -1.07 -2.29
CA ASP A 91 3.41 -0.74 -3.71
C ASP A 91 2.00 -0.32 -4.18
N SER A 92 1.90 0.21 -5.38
CA SER A 92 0.65 0.60 -6.05
C SER A 92 0.91 0.64 -7.56
N PRO A 93 -0.11 0.54 -8.43
CA PRO A 93 0.07 0.61 -9.87
C PRO A 93 0.74 1.92 -10.30
N SER A 94 1.70 1.82 -11.22
CA SER A 94 2.48 2.96 -11.69
C SER A 94 3.16 2.67 -13.03
N PHE A 95 4.14 3.49 -13.40
CA PHE A 95 5.06 3.27 -14.52
C PHE A 95 6.50 3.21 -13.98
N LYS A 96 7.21 2.12 -14.29
CA LYS A 96 8.63 1.93 -13.93
C LYS A 96 9.52 2.45 -15.04
N LEU A 97 10.55 3.20 -14.68
CA LEU A 97 11.58 3.69 -15.60
C LEU A 97 12.36 2.51 -16.20
N LYS A 98 12.46 2.46 -17.53
CA LYS A 98 13.27 1.45 -18.24
C LYS A 98 14.75 1.81 -18.18
N PRO A 99 15.66 0.83 -18.30
CA PRO A 99 17.04 1.12 -18.66
C PRO A 99 17.11 1.85 -20.02
N ASN A 100 18.07 2.78 -20.17
CA ASN A 100 18.21 3.63 -21.39
C ASN A 100 16.88 4.33 -21.73
N ALA A 101 16.32 5.00 -20.75
CA ALA A 101 14.94 5.51 -20.83
C ALA A 101 14.78 6.75 -21.70
N THR A 102 15.82 7.59 -21.86
CA THR A 102 15.69 8.83 -22.63
C THR A 102 15.61 8.54 -24.13
N VAL A 103 14.55 8.99 -24.78
CA VAL A 103 14.28 8.80 -26.21
C VAL A 103 14.00 10.14 -26.88
N THR A 104 14.75 10.45 -27.93
CA THR A 104 14.49 11.63 -28.77
C THR A 104 13.53 11.29 -29.91
N ASN A 105 12.43 12.03 -30.01
CA ASN A 105 11.46 11.86 -31.08
C ASN A 105 10.88 13.22 -31.52
N GLN A 106 10.98 13.56 -32.79
CA GLN A 106 10.47 14.81 -33.38
C GLN A 106 10.90 16.09 -32.62
N GLY A 107 12.13 16.11 -32.08
CA GLY A 107 12.65 17.20 -31.28
C GLY A 107 12.21 17.23 -29.81
N TRP A 108 11.45 16.22 -29.37
CA TRP A 108 11.07 16.00 -27.98
C TRP A 108 11.97 14.98 -27.31
N GLN A 109 12.29 15.20 -26.03
CA GLN A 109 12.80 14.19 -25.13
C GLN A 109 11.61 13.52 -24.43
N GLN A 110 11.50 12.22 -24.58
CA GLN A 110 10.50 11.37 -23.93
C GLN A 110 11.19 10.36 -23.00
N VAL A 111 10.44 9.83 -22.08
CA VAL A 111 10.95 8.84 -21.12
C VAL A 111 10.28 7.48 -21.35
N GLY A 112 11.12 6.46 -21.60
CA GLY A 112 10.67 5.08 -21.76
C GLY A 112 10.25 4.49 -20.42
N MET A 113 8.97 4.12 -20.30
CA MET A 113 8.39 3.55 -19.10
C MET A 113 7.81 2.16 -19.36
N GLU A 114 7.77 1.33 -18.32
CA GLU A 114 7.08 0.05 -18.28
C GLU A 114 5.87 0.16 -17.35
N VAL A 115 4.73 -0.39 -17.78
CA VAL A 115 3.52 -0.41 -16.95
C VAL A 115 3.75 -1.38 -15.79
N TYR A 116 3.59 -0.90 -14.57
CA TYR A 116 3.67 -1.66 -13.33
C TYR A 116 2.27 -1.85 -12.74
N GLY A 117 1.85 -3.10 -12.57
CA GLY A 117 0.54 -3.43 -12.01
C GLY A 117 -0.65 -3.18 -12.95
N GLY A 118 -1.86 -3.24 -12.39
CA GLY A 118 -3.14 -3.14 -13.11
C GLY A 118 -3.76 -1.74 -13.11
N GLY A 119 -2.96 -0.68 -13.37
CA GLY A 119 -3.44 0.70 -13.30
C GLY A 119 -4.55 1.09 -14.29
N LEU A 120 -5.39 2.06 -13.92
CA LEU A 120 -6.31 2.77 -14.81
C LEU A 120 -5.49 3.74 -15.67
N LEU A 121 -5.01 3.29 -16.82
CA LEU A 121 -4.04 4.00 -17.65
C LEU A 121 -4.51 5.40 -18.09
N ASN A 122 -5.81 5.56 -18.38
CA ASN A 122 -6.40 6.84 -18.76
C ASN A 122 -6.33 7.89 -17.64
N SER A 123 -6.27 7.48 -16.37
CA SER A 123 -6.18 8.41 -15.24
C SER A 123 -4.82 9.13 -15.14
N TRP A 124 -3.79 8.60 -15.79
CA TRP A 124 -2.44 9.16 -15.83
C TRP A 124 -2.27 10.24 -16.90
N LEU A 125 -3.20 10.30 -17.85
CA LEU A 125 -3.13 11.28 -18.92
C LEU A 125 -3.37 12.69 -18.37
N ASP A 126 -2.62 13.65 -18.90
CA ASP A 126 -2.68 15.08 -18.56
C ASP A 126 -2.42 15.40 -17.07
N ARG A 127 -1.69 14.51 -16.39
CA ARG A 127 -1.25 14.75 -15.02
C ARG A 127 0.20 15.22 -15.00
N ASP A 128 0.51 16.07 -14.02
CA ASP A 128 1.87 16.50 -13.75
C ASP A 128 2.55 15.41 -12.91
N LEU A 129 3.56 14.78 -13.49
CA LEU A 129 4.22 13.61 -12.93
C LEU A 129 5.65 13.92 -12.51
N GLY A 130 6.08 13.34 -11.40
CA GLY A 130 7.46 13.26 -10.97
C GLY A 130 8.01 11.84 -11.09
N LEU A 131 9.30 11.71 -10.86
CA LEU A 131 10.00 10.43 -10.71
C LEU A 131 10.45 10.26 -9.26
N SER A 132 10.35 9.05 -8.74
CA SER A 132 10.80 8.70 -7.40
C SER A 132 11.16 7.22 -7.30
N GLY A 133 12.02 6.89 -6.34
CA GLY A 133 12.47 5.52 -6.14
C GLY A 133 13.83 5.47 -5.49
N ARG A 134 14.65 4.50 -5.88
CA ARG A 134 16.03 4.39 -5.42
C ARG A 134 17.01 4.33 -6.58
N LEU A 135 18.13 4.99 -6.41
CA LEU A 135 19.36 4.83 -7.21
C LEU A 135 20.33 3.95 -6.42
N VAL A 136 20.98 3.02 -7.09
CA VAL A 136 21.97 2.14 -6.47
C VAL A 136 23.32 2.46 -7.09
N THR A 137 24.31 2.81 -6.26
CA THR A 137 25.66 3.14 -6.67
C THR A 137 26.54 1.90 -6.84
N CYS A 138 27.69 2.05 -7.51
CA CYS A 138 28.63 0.95 -7.81
C CYS A 138 29.17 0.24 -6.56
N ASP A 139 29.17 0.92 -5.40
CA ASP A 139 29.51 0.34 -4.09
C ASP A 139 28.34 -0.36 -3.40
N GLY A 140 27.15 -0.41 -4.04
CA GLY A 140 25.96 -1.07 -3.54
C GLY A 140 25.08 -0.22 -2.60
N GLN A 141 25.40 1.06 -2.39
CA GLN A 141 24.58 1.95 -1.58
C GLN A 141 23.30 2.36 -2.32
N ALA A 142 22.16 2.39 -1.59
CA ALA A 142 20.88 2.82 -2.13
C ALA A 142 20.55 4.25 -1.67
N HIS A 143 20.23 5.12 -2.61
CA HIS A 143 19.86 6.52 -2.38
C HIS A 143 18.43 6.73 -2.82
N LEU A 144 17.55 7.17 -1.92
CA LEU A 144 16.20 7.57 -2.28
C LEU A 144 16.24 8.88 -3.06
N VAL A 145 15.43 8.94 -4.11
CA VAL A 145 15.30 10.13 -4.95
C VAL A 145 13.85 10.44 -5.24
N ARG A 146 13.52 11.74 -5.28
CA ARG A 146 12.21 12.24 -5.66
C ARG A 146 12.36 13.56 -6.38
N THR A 147 11.74 13.69 -7.56
CA THR A 147 11.67 14.95 -8.31
C THR A 147 10.34 15.67 -8.09
N GLY A 148 10.29 16.94 -8.42
CA GLY A 148 9.05 17.68 -8.66
C GLY A 148 8.36 17.25 -9.97
N PRO A 149 7.38 18.05 -10.46
CA PRO A 149 6.69 17.81 -11.73
C PRO A 149 7.61 18.05 -12.92
N ILE A 150 8.11 17.00 -13.54
CA ILE A 150 9.03 17.04 -14.69
C ILE A 150 8.53 16.27 -15.90
N LEU A 151 7.45 15.51 -15.76
CA LEU A 151 6.90 14.64 -16.80
C LEU A 151 5.42 14.86 -17.02
N ARG A 152 4.96 14.57 -18.25
CA ARG A 152 3.54 14.56 -18.58
C ARG A 152 3.25 13.58 -19.71
N ILE A 153 2.19 12.76 -19.55
CA ILE A 153 1.63 11.94 -20.62
C ILE A 153 0.46 12.76 -21.24
N SER A 154 0.70 13.41 -22.37
CA SER A 154 -0.29 14.29 -22.99
C SER A 154 -1.25 13.50 -23.85
N GLN A 155 -2.56 13.80 -23.74
CA GLN A 155 -3.60 13.27 -24.62
C GLN A 155 -3.52 13.90 -26.01
N LEU A 156 -4.02 13.16 -27.00
CA LEU A 156 -4.28 13.72 -28.32
C LEU A 156 -5.58 14.52 -28.29
N ALA A 157 -5.56 15.71 -28.91
CA ALA A 157 -6.76 16.55 -28.96
C ALA A 157 -7.89 15.87 -29.78
N PRO A 158 -9.17 16.06 -29.42
CA PRO A 158 -10.33 15.45 -30.13
C PRO A 158 -10.44 15.88 -31.58
N HIS A 159 -9.78 16.96 -31.99
CA HIS A 159 -9.69 17.39 -33.39
C HIS A 159 -8.85 16.42 -34.24
N LEU A 160 -7.93 15.69 -33.63
CA LEU A 160 -7.03 14.73 -34.28
C LEU A 160 -7.49 13.28 -34.10
N ASP A 161 -8.29 13.00 -33.04
CA ASP A 161 -8.97 11.73 -32.82
C ASP A 161 -10.45 11.97 -32.51
N ARG A 162 -11.32 11.79 -33.50
CA ARG A 162 -12.75 12.07 -33.37
C ARG A 162 -13.51 11.04 -32.53
N THR A 163 -12.89 9.89 -32.25
CA THR A 163 -13.51 8.78 -31.52
C THR A 163 -13.07 8.71 -30.06
N VAL A 164 -12.19 9.59 -29.63
CA VAL A 164 -11.57 9.53 -28.28
C VAL A 164 -12.56 9.49 -27.13
N ASN A 165 -13.73 10.12 -27.27
CA ASN A 165 -14.77 10.11 -26.23
C ASN A 165 -15.67 8.86 -26.27
N ASP A 166 -15.66 8.11 -27.37
CA ASP A 166 -16.45 6.89 -27.55
C ASP A 166 -15.61 5.63 -27.28
N ASP A 167 -14.32 5.65 -27.66
CA ASP A 167 -13.42 4.51 -27.57
C ASP A 167 -11.96 4.96 -27.42
N LEU A 168 -11.53 5.22 -26.19
CA LEU A 168 -10.13 5.57 -25.89
C LEU A 168 -9.25 4.33 -25.88
N LYS A 169 -8.49 4.12 -26.94
CA LYS A 169 -7.50 3.03 -27.06
C LYS A 169 -6.08 3.53 -26.80
N LEU A 170 -5.46 3.02 -25.73
CA LEU A 170 -4.09 3.35 -25.37
C LEU A 170 -3.14 2.20 -25.72
N ASP A 171 -2.25 2.43 -26.68
CA ASP A 171 -1.11 1.55 -26.94
C ASP A 171 -0.07 1.79 -25.82
N ARG A 172 0.16 0.73 -25.04
CA ARG A 172 1.03 0.82 -23.84
C ARG A 172 2.49 1.16 -24.18
N GLN A 173 2.96 0.81 -25.38
CA GLN A 173 4.34 1.07 -25.79
C GLN A 173 4.52 2.48 -26.36
N ARG A 174 3.52 3.01 -27.05
CA ARG A 174 3.66 4.26 -27.83
C ARG A 174 2.96 5.45 -27.19
N HIS A 175 1.75 5.26 -26.64
CA HIS A 175 0.91 6.36 -26.20
C HIS A 175 1.15 6.79 -24.75
N LEU A 176 1.92 5.97 -23.99
CA LEU A 176 2.16 6.18 -22.56
C LEU A 176 3.61 6.59 -22.24
N MET A 177 4.35 7.05 -23.24
CA MET A 177 5.68 7.62 -23.03
C MET A 177 5.56 9.09 -22.59
N PRO A 178 5.96 9.43 -21.36
CA PRO A 178 5.88 10.82 -20.89
C PRO A 178 6.82 11.72 -21.66
N ILE A 179 6.40 12.97 -21.86
CA ILE A 179 7.22 14.05 -22.36
C ILE A 179 8.06 14.58 -21.19
N LEU A 180 9.36 14.74 -21.39
CA LEU A 180 10.32 15.32 -20.45
C LEU A 180 10.72 16.74 -20.86
N SER A 181 11.03 16.97 -22.15
CA SER A 181 11.51 18.25 -22.65
C SER A 181 11.30 18.39 -24.15
N VAL A 182 11.53 19.60 -24.66
CA VAL A 182 11.59 19.92 -26.10
C VAL A 182 12.78 20.79 -26.42
N GLY A 183 13.45 20.51 -27.54
CA GLY A 183 14.62 21.29 -28.00
C GLY A 183 15.86 21.19 -27.12
N LYS A 184 15.97 20.12 -26.32
CA LYS A 184 17.12 19.84 -25.43
C LYS A 184 17.65 18.42 -25.70
N PRO A 185 18.36 18.20 -26.83
CA PRO A 185 18.73 16.85 -27.26
C PRO A 185 19.71 16.13 -26.31
N ASP A 186 20.51 16.90 -25.55
CA ASP A 186 21.50 16.34 -24.63
C ASP A 186 20.96 16.08 -23.23
N LEU A 187 19.65 16.32 -22.97
CA LEU A 187 19.05 16.07 -21.67
C LEU A 187 18.83 14.58 -21.48
N ASP A 188 19.38 14.03 -20.39
CA ASP A 188 19.18 12.65 -19.96
C ASP A 188 18.44 12.58 -18.61
N VAL A 189 17.49 11.67 -18.49
CA VAL A 189 16.67 11.53 -17.28
C VAL A 189 17.46 10.99 -16.09
N GLU A 190 18.47 10.13 -16.34
CA GLU A 190 19.31 9.60 -15.26
C GLU A 190 20.24 10.67 -14.70
N ASP A 191 20.70 11.61 -15.52
CA ASP A 191 21.50 12.76 -15.06
C ASP A 191 20.68 13.64 -14.09
N LEU A 192 19.41 13.92 -14.43
CA LEU A 192 18.50 14.66 -13.56
C LEU A 192 18.24 13.92 -12.23
N LEU A 193 18.12 12.61 -12.28
CA LEU A 193 17.91 11.79 -11.06
C LEU A 193 19.17 11.79 -10.19
N CYS A 194 20.35 11.65 -10.78
CA CYS A 194 21.64 11.72 -10.07
C CYS A 194 21.84 13.09 -9.41
N GLU A 195 21.58 14.17 -10.14
CA GLU A 195 21.62 15.54 -9.59
C GLU A 195 20.66 15.69 -8.39
N SER A 196 19.42 15.20 -8.53
CA SER A 196 18.42 15.26 -7.46
C SER A 196 18.82 14.45 -6.22
N ALA A 197 19.55 13.34 -6.39
CA ALA A 197 20.04 12.49 -5.31
C ALA A 197 21.40 12.96 -4.75
N GLY A 198 22.06 13.91 -5.39
CA GLY A 198 23.39 14.39 -4.98
C GLY A 198 24.51 13.36 -5.23
N ILE A 199 24.36 12.46 -6.21
CA ILE A 199 25.36 11.49 -6.64
C ILE A 199 25.88 11.82 -8.05
N LYS A 200 27.07 11.36 -8.38
CA LYS A 200 27.60 11.54 -9.73
C LYS A 200 27.05 10.47 -10.68
N ARG A 201 26.97 10.82 -11.97
CA ARG A 201 26.47 9.90 -12.99
C ARG A 201 27.33 8.63 -13.15
N ASP A 202 28.63 8.72 -12.97
CA ASP A 202 29.56 7.61 -13.02
C ASP A 202 29.55 6.70 -11.78
N GLU A 203 28.93 7.16 -10.70
CA GLU A 203 28.68 6.37 -9.51
C GLU A 203 27.41 5.51 -9.62
N LEU A 204 26.46 5.86 -10.52
CA LEU A 204 25.20 5.13 -10.70
C LEU A 204 25.44 3.78 -11.37
N ALA A 205 25.07 2.69 -10.68
CA ALA A 205 25.07 1.34 -11.23
C ALA A 205 23.72 0.92 -11.81
N PHE A 206 22.63 1.18 -11.05
CA PHE A 206 21.28 0.81 -11.47
C PHE A 206 20.21 1.62 -10.71
N HIS A 207 18.96 1.45 -11.10
CA HIS A 207 17.85 2.17 -10.47
C HIS A 207 16.55 1.38 -10.43
N ASP A 208 15.72 1.66 -9.42
CA ASP A 208 14.30 1.29 -9.35
C ASP A 208 13.49 2.57 -9.18
N ILE A 209 13.11 3.17 -10.30
CA ILE A 209 12.42 4.47 -10.35
C ILE A 209 11.03 4.29 -10.93
N PHE A 210 10.06 5.02 -10.34
CA PHE A 210 8.65 4.99 -10.72
C PHE A 210 8.13 6.41 -10.92
N ALA A 211 7.15 6.55 -11.81
CA ALA A 211 6.39 7.78 -11.93
C ALA A 211 5.44 7.93 -10.73
N HIS A 212 5.25 9.15 -10.27
CA HIS A 212 4.25 9.47 -9.25
C HIS A 212 3.48 10.75 -9.60
N LEU A 213 2.24 10.83 -9.11
CA LEU A 213 1.45 12.06 -9.21
C LEU A 213 2.02 13.09 -8.25
N THR A 214 2.25 14.32 -8.74
CA THR A 214 2.75 15.41 -7.90
C THR A 214 1.64 16.22 -7.22
N GLN A 215 0.39 15.99 -7.63
CA GLN A 215 -0.77 16.63 -7.01
C GLN A 215 -0.99 16.08 -5.58
N SER A 216 -1.02 16.96 -4.59
CA SER A 216 -1.29 16.60 -3.19
C SER A 216 -2.67 15.97 -2.99
N PRO A 217 -2.83 15.07 -2.01
CA PRO A 217 -4.13 14.63 -1.55
C PRO A 217 -5.02 15.81 -1.13
N ALA A 218 -6.33 15.65 -1.24
CA ALA A 218 -7.28 16.68 -0.83
C ALA A 218 -8.51 16.08 -0.19
N VAL A 219 -8.96 16.70 0.92
CA VAL A 219 -10.29 16.44 1.45
C VAL A 219 -11.30 17.18 0.60
N ILE A 220 -12.30 16.47 0.11
CA ILE A 220 -13.35 17.00 -0.78
C ILE A 220 -14.74 16.58 -0.29
N GLY A 221 -15.76 17.13 -0.94
CA GLY A 221 -17.15 16.98 -0.54
C GLY A 221 -17.61 18.13 0.35
N PRO A 222 -18.92 18.43 0.35
CA PRO A 222 -19.47 19.59 1.06
C PRO A 222 -19.30 19.51 2.58
N TYR A 223 -19.05 18.31 3.13
CA TYR A 223 -18.85 18.08 4.57
C TYR A 223 -17.46 17.49 4.88
N GLY A 224 -16.53 17.45 3.91
CA GLY A 224 -15.20 16.86 4.09
C GLY A 224 -15.23 15.32 4.22
N GLU A 225 -16.24 14.69 3.65
CA GLU A 225 -16.48 13.25 3.80
C GLU A 225 -15.60 12.36 2.95
N PHE A 226 -14.81 12.93 2.03
CA PHE A 226 -13.95 12.14 1.15
C PHE A 226 -12.50 12.63 1.16
N LEU A 227 -11.58 11.70 1.07
CA LEU A 227 -10.18 11.94 0.77
C LEU A 227 -9.89 11.48 -0.67
N ALA A 228 -9.53 12.43 -1.54
CA ALA A 228 -9.07 12.15 -2.90
C ALA A 228 -7.53 12.12 -2.92
N SER A 229 -6.95 10.98 -3.23
CA SER A 229 -5.52 10.75 -3.15
C SER A 229 -5.03 9.68 -4.11
N GLN A 230 -3.75 9.70 -4.44
CA GLN A 230 -3.06 8.57 -5.07
C GLN A 230 -2.75 7.49 -4.03
N ARG A 231 -2.53 6.25 -4.48
CA ARG A 231 -1.96 5.16 -3.68
C ARG A 231 -2.74 4.83 -2.39
N MET A 232 -4.05 5.11 -2.36
CA MET A 232 -4.89 4.68 -1.24
C MET A 232 -4.98 3.16 -1.17
N ASP A 233 -4.95 2.50 -2.30
CA ASP A 233 -4.56 1.11 -2.47
C ASP A 233 -3.02 1.04 -2.58
N ASN A 234 -2.27 0.65 -1.51
CA ASN A 234 -2.82 0.22 -0.22
C ASN A 234 -2.23 1.03 0.97
N LEU A 235 -1.79 2.29 0.71
CA LEU A 235 -1.28 3.16 1.77
C LEU A 235 -2.35 3.49 2.83
N SER A 236 -3.64 3.36 2.51
CA SER A 236 -4.73 3.46 3.49
C SER A 236 -4.59 2.41 4.60
N SER A 237 -4.29 1.16 4.23
CA SER A 237 -4.07 0.07 5.20
C SER A 237 -2.71 0.20 5.90
N VAL A 238 -1.66 0.57 5.18
CA VAL A 238 -0.31 0.76 5.75
C VAL A 238 -0.32 1.86 6.82
N HIS A 239 -0.92 3.02 6.48
CA HIS A 239 -1.04 4.14 7.44
C HIS A 239 -1.93 3.77 8.62
N SER A 240 -3.12 3.20 8.40
CA SER A 240 -4.03 2.77 9.48
C SER A 240 -3.35 1.77 10.42
N SER A 241 -2.50 0.89 9.86
CA SER A 241 -1.72 -0.07 10.62
C SER A 241 -0.68 0.63 11.49
N VAL A 242 0.21 1.46 10.94
CA VAL A 242 1.27 2.09 11.74
C VAL A 242 0.71 3.06 12.77
N ALA A 243 -0.34 3.81 12.43
CA ALA A 243 -0.99 4.76 13.33
C ALA A 243 -1.58 4.08 14.58
N ALA A 244 -2.13 2.86 14.43
CA ALA A 244 -2.58 2.07 15.57
C ALA A 244 -1.44 1.34 16.26
N PHE A 245 -0.49 0.78 15.50
CA PHE A 245 0.51 -0.15 15.98
C PHE A 245 1.48 0.45 17.00
N VAL A 246 1.86 1.71 16.81
CA VAL A 246 2.82 2.39 17.69
C VAL A 246 2.34 2.49 19.15
N ASP A 247 1.04 2.43 19.38
CA ASP A 247 0.44 2.52 20.72
C ASP A 247 -0.04 1.17 21.26
N VAL A 248 0.09 0.08 20.48
CA VAL A 248 -0.37 -1.26 20.89
C VAL A 248 0.39 -1.76 22.13
N LYS A 249 -0.37 -2.34 23.05
CA LYS A 249 0.13 -3.10 24.21
C LYS A 249 -0.42 -4.53 24.10
N PRO A 250 0.32 -5.46 23.50
CA PRO A 250 -0.16 -6.82 23.32
C PRO A 250 -0.30 -7.54 24.66
N THR A 251 -1.37 -8.31 24.82
CA THR A 251 -1.68 -8.97 26.11
C THR A 251 -1.09 -10.37 26.23
N SER A 252 -1.14 -11.17 25.17
CA SER A 252 -0.76 -12.59 25.21
C SER A 252 0.06 -13.05 24.00
N ASP A 253 -0.17 -12.44 22.85
CA ASP A 253 0.42 -12.84 21.57
C ASP A 253 1.35 -11.74 21.07
N VAL A 254 2.30 -12.08 20.20
CA VAL A 254 3.14 -11.09 19.53
C VAL A 254 2.28 -10.29 18.57
N ALA A 255 2.23 -8.97 18.70
CA ALA A 255 1.64 -8.09 17.71
C ALA A 255 2.65 -7.90 16.56
N VAL A 256 2.21 -8.16 15.32
CA VAL A 256 3.06 -8.07 14.12
C VAL A 256 2.38 -7.20 13.08
N MET A 257 3.10 -6.21 12.55
CA MET A 257 2.73 -5.43 11.37
C MET A 257 3.65 -5.86 10.22
N ALA A 258 3.08 -6.36 9.13
CA ALA A 258 3.82 -6.82 7.96
C ALA A 258 3.37 -6.04 6.72
N CYS A 259 4.25 -5.22 6.17
CA CYS A 259 4.02 -4.44 4.96
C CYS A 259 4.87 -5.02 3.84
N PHE A 260 4.24 -5.65 2.84
CA PHE A 260 4.89 -6.32 1.72
C PHE A 260 5.06 -5.40 0.53
N ASP A 261 5.95 -5.76 -0.38
CA ASP A 261 6.12 -5.11 -1.68
C ASP A 261 5.59 -6.02 -2.80
N HIS A 262 5.37 -5.46 -3.99
CA HIS A 262 5.03 -6.21 -5.21
C HIS A 262 3.69 -6.97 -5.17
N GLU A 263 2.71 -6.52 -4.37
CA GLU A 263 1.35 -7.09 -4.40
C GLU A 263 0.73 -6.94 -5.78
N GLU A 264 0.85 -5.77 -6.37
CA GLU A 264 0.27 -5.36 -7.65
C GLU A 264 0.76 -6.14 -8.87
N VAL A 265 1.81 -6.94 -8.67
CA VAL A 265 2.40 -7.82 -9.69
C VAL A 265 2.43 -9.29 -9.24
N GLY A 266 1.63 -9.64 -8.22
CA GLY A 266 1.35 -11.01 -7.79
C GLY A 266 2.19 -11.52 -6.62
N SER A 267 2.87 -10.68 -5.88
CA SER A 267 3.58 -11.01 -4.61
C SER A 267 4.71 -12.04 -4.71
N ALA A 268 5.03 -12.56 -5.91
CA ALA A 268 5.99 -13.66 -6.10
C ALA A 268 7.44 -13.15 -6.14
N THR A 269 7.87 -12.45 -5.10
CA THR A 269 9.21 -11.90 -4.95
C THR A 269 9.74 -12.12 -3.53
N ARG A 270 11.03 -11.83 -3.29
CA ARG A 270 11.67 -12.00 -1.97
C ARG A 270 11.08 -11.08 -0.89
N SER A 271 10.49 -9.93 -1.28
CA SER A 271 9.85 -8.94 -0.41
C SER A 271 8.33 -8.96 -0.48
N GLY A 272 7.75 -9.77 -1.38
CA GLY A 272 6.31 -9.99 -1.51
C GLY A 272 5.77 -11.05 -0.54
N ALA A 273 4.46 -11.11 -0.41
CA ALA A 273 3.78 -12.01 0.54
C ALA A 273 3.96 -13.51 0.22
N CYS A 274 4.25 -13.88 -1.04
CA CYS A 274 4.65 -15.24 -1.43
C CYS A 274 6.09 -15.59 -1.01
N GLY A 275 6.91 -14.58 -0.73
CA GLY A 275 8.30 -14.74 -0.33
C GLY A 275 8.43 -15.25 1.11
N PRO A 276 9.66 -15.58 1.55
CA PRO A 276 9.92 -16.13 2.88
C PRO A 276 9.90 -15.08 4.01
N PHE A 277 9.81 -13.78 3.70
CA PHE A 277 10.10 -12.71 4.65
C PHE A 277 9.32 -12.81 5.97
N LEU A 278 8.00 -13.01 5.92
CA LEU A 278 7.19 -13.16 7.12
C LEU A 278 7.56 -14.43 7.90
N GLU A 279 7.74 -15.55 7.21
CA GLU A 279 8.13 -16.81 7.84
C GLU A 279 9.50 -16.71 8.51
N ASP A 280 10.50 -16.14 7.82
CA ASP A 280 11.86 -15.93 8.37
C ASP A 280 11.81 -15.13 9.68
N VAL A 281 11.02 -14.05 9.72
CA VAL A 281 10.86 -13.22 10.92
C VAL A 281 10.16 -13.98 12.04
N LEU A 282 9.05 -14.69 11.74
CA LEU A 282 8.29 -15.45 12.73
C LEU A 282 9.12 -16.61 13.31
N VAL A 283 9.92 -17.30 12.50
CA VAL A 283 10.86 -18.33 12.96
C VAL A 283 11.86 -17.73 13.94
N ARG A 284 12.50 -16.62 13.57
CA ARG A 284 13.52 -15.96 14.43
C ARG A 284 12.92 -15.41 15.73
N ILE A 285 11.68 -14.91 15.70
CA ILE A 285 10.95 -14.52 16.92
C ILE A 285 10.71 -15.74 17.81
N ALA A 286 10.22 -16.84 17.26
CA ALA A 286 9.96 -18.07 18.00
C ALA A 286 11.24 -18.65 18.61
N GLU A 287 12.32 -18.73 17.83
CA GLU A 287 13.65 -19.20 18.29
C GLU A 287 14.20 -18.32 19.42
N GLY A 288 14.01 -17.01 19.37
CA GLY A 288 14.38 -16.08 20.44
C GLY A 288 13.68 -16.36 21.76
N PHE A 289 12.51 -17.02 21.72
CA PHE A 289 11.79 -17.54 22.90
C PHE A 289 12.01 -19.03 23.15
N GLY A 290 12.99 -19.66 22.49
CA GLY A 290 13.27 -21.08 22.62
C GLY A 290 12.23 -22.01 21.98
N MET A 291 11.36 -21.49 21.13
CA MET A 291 10.28 -22.25 20.45
C MET A 291 10.77 -22.73 19.08
N THR A 292 11.15 -23.99 18.97
CA THR A 292 11.62 -24.61 17.73
C THR A 292 10.76 -25.82 17.35
N GLY A 293 10.83 -26.27 16.10
CA GLY A 293 10.18 -27.50 15.64
C GLY A 293 8.67 -27.51 15.92
N ALA A 294 8.21 -28.44 16.77
CA ALA A 294 6.80 -28.59 17.10
C ALA A 294 6.22 -27.37 17.84
N ALA A 295 7.01 -26.72 18.70
CA ALA A 295 6.58 -25.51 19.41
C ALA A 295 6.33 -24.33 18.44
N TYR A 296 7.21 -24.12 17.46
CA TYR A 296 6.97 -23.14 16.40
C TYR A 296 5.69 -23.44 15.61
N ARG A 297 5.47 -24.70 15.22
CA ARG A 297 4.24 -25.07 14.49
C ARG A 297 2.98 -24.84 15.31
N ALA A 298 3.03 -25.09 16.62
CA ALA A 298 1.93 -24.80 17.53
C ALA A 298 1.68 -23.28 17.64
N MET A 299 2.76 -22.47 17.69
CA MET A 299 2.68 -21.01 17.63
C MET A 299 1.96 -20.53 16.36
N ILE A 300 2.37 -21.04 15.20
CA ILE A 300 1.73 -20.67 13.91
C ILE A 300 0.25 -21.10 13.87
N ALA A 301 -0.08 -22.31 14.32
CA ALA A 301 -1.45 -22.81 14.34
C ALA A 301 -2.38 -21.98 15.26
N LYS A 302 -1.83 -21.36 16.30
CA LYS A 302 -2.54 -20.42 17.18
C LYS A 302 -2.61 -18.99 16.60
N SER A 303 -1.73 -18.65 15.69
CA SER A 303 -1.62 -17.32 15.12
C SER A 303 -2.79 -17.00 14.18
N SER A 304 -3.02 -15.69 14.00
CA SER A 304 -4.00 -15.19 13.02
C SER A 304 -3.43 -14.02 12.24
N CYS A 305 -3.97 -13.80 11.03
CA CYS A 305 -3.61 -12.70 10.15
C CYS A 305 -4.86 -11.94 9.71
N VAL A 306 -4.87 -10.65 9.88
CA VAL A 306 -5.77 -9.71 9.22
C VAL A 306 -5.04 -9.19 7.97
N SER A 307 -5.44 -9.66 6.79
CA SER A 307 -4.99 -9.14 5.51
C SER A 307 -5.77 -7.86 5.23
N SER A 308 -5.12 -6.73 5.47
CA SER A 308 -5.72 -5.41 5.30
C SER A 308 -5.34 -4.84 3.95
N ASP A 309 -6.32 -4.79 3.06
CA ASP A 309 -6.17 -4.36 1.69
C ASP A 309 -7.46 -3.68 1.21
N ALA A 310 -7.34 -2.57 0.48
CA ALA A 310 -8.48 -1.80 0.03
C ALA A 310 -9.47 -2.65 -0.79
N GLY A 311 -10.73 -2.26 -0.81
CA GLY A 311 -11.77 -2.93 -1.59
C GLY A 311 -12.69 -1.94 -2.30
N HIS A 312 -13.70 -2.45 -2.98
CA HIS A 312 -14.56 -1.62 -3.82
C HIS A 312 -15.77 -1.10 -3.04
N GLY A 313 -15.94 0.23 -2.98
CA GLY A 313 -17.21 0.85 -2.63
C GLY A 313 -18.19 0.79 -3.80
N VAL A 314 -19.51 0.68 -3.52
CA VAL A 314 -20.52 0.64 -4.57
C VAL A 314 -20.49 1.91 -5.42
N HIS A 315 -20.45 1.72 -6.74
CA HIS A 315 -20.42 2.84 -7.69
C HIS A 315 -21.84 3.18 -8.15
N PRO A 316 -22.35 4.39 -7.86
CA PRO A 316 -23.76 4.73 -8.14
C PRO A 316 -24.13 4.70 -9.64
N ASN A 317 -23.17 4.88 -10.55
CA ASN A 317 -23.40 4.82 -11.98
C ASN A 317 -23.20 3.41 -12.59
N TYR A 318 -22.77 2.41 -11.80
CA TYR A 318 -22.48 1.05 -12.25
C TYR A 318 -22.95 0.02 -11.21
N VAL A 319 -24.15 0.21 -10.68
CA VAL A 319 -24.70 -0.60 -9.58
C VAL A 319 -24.77 -2.08 -9.96
N GLU A 320 -24.99 -2.39 -11.23
CA GLU A 320 -25.06 -3.76 -11.76
C GLU A 320 -23.75 -4.55 -11.67
N LYS A 321 -22.62 -3.89 -11.36
CA LYS A 321 -21.32 -4.54 -11.14
C LYS A 321 -21.17 -5.09 -9.72
N PHE A 322 -22.07 -4.75 -8.82
CA PHE A 322 -22.00 -5.10 -7.41
C PHE A 322 -23.07 -6.13 -7.04
N ASP A 323 -22.81 -6.86 -5.93
CA ASP A 323 -23.85 -7.71 -5.34
C ASP A 323 -24.98 -6.85 -4.78
N PRO A 324 -26.25 -7.16 -5.04
CA PRO A 324 -27.37 -6.29 -4.67
C PRO A 324 -27.60 -6.17 -3.14
N ALA A 325 -27.04 -7.07 -2.33
CA ALA A 325 -27.22 -7.09 -0.87
C ALA A 325 -25.92 -6.84 -0.08
N ASN A 326 -24.75 -7.07 -0.70
CA ASN A 326 -23.45 -6.99 -0.03
C ASN A 326 -22.53 -6.00 -0.79
N HIS A 327 -22.96 -4.74 -0.87
CA HIS A 327 -22.27 -3.66 -1.58
C HIS A 327 -21.95 -2.51 -0.61
N PRO A 328 -20.70 -2.34 -0.22
CA PRO A 328 -20.32 -1.34 0.79
C PRO A 328 -20.44 0.10 0.30
N LEU A 329 -20.79 0.99 1.22
CA LEU A 329 -20.72 2.44 1.05
C LEU A 329 -19.46 3.00 1.71
N LEU A 330 -18.98 4.15 1.21
CA LEU A 330 -17.94 4.91 1.86
C LEU A 330 -18.49 5.54 3.16
N ASN A 331 -17.64 5.60 4.19
CA ASN A 331 -17.94 6.12 5.54
C ASN A 331 -18.86 5.26 6.43
N GLU A 332 -19.20 4.05 6.00
CA GLU A 332 -20.01 3.10 6.75
C GLU A 332 -19.18 1.97 7.41
N GLY A 333 -17.86 2.12 7.42
CA GLY A 333 -16.91 1.22 8.07
C GLY A 333 -16.13 0.30 7.12
N PRO A 334 -15.04 -0.30 7.61
CA PRO A 334 -14.21 -1.18 6.84
C PRO A 334 -14.95 -2.44 6.39
N LEU A 335 -14.50 -2.96 5.25
CA LEU A 335 -15.03 -4.16 4.62
C LEU A 335 -14.58 -5.41 5.36
N LEU A 336 -15.47 -6.41 5.43
CA LEU A 336 -15.15 -7.83 5.55
C LEU A 336 -15.31 -8.45 4.14
N LYS A 337 -14.21 -8.85 3.53
CA LYS A 337 -14.20 -9.39 2.15
C LYS A 337 -14.46 -10.89 2.19
N ILE A 338 -15.46 -11.37 1.44
CA ILE A 338 -15.92 -12.78 1.43
C ILE A 338 -15.95 -13.28 -0.01
N ASN A 339 -15.37 -14.46 -0.28
CA ASN A 339 -15.42 -15.09 -1.59
C ASN A 339 -15.47 -16.62 -1.49
N ALA A 340 -16.48 -17.24 -2.10
CA ALA A 340 -16.67 -18.70 -2.09
C ALA A 340 -15.53 -19.49 -2.76
N HIS A 341 -14.78 -18.87 -3.68
CA HIS A 341 -13.60 -19.48 -4.34
C HIS A 341 -12.28 -19.19 -3.62
N GLN A 342 -12.35 -18.68 -2.38
CA GLN A 342 -11.17 -18.35 -1.56
C GLN A 342 -10.19 -17.39 -2.26
N ARG A 343 -10.73 -16.48 -3.08
CA ARG A 343 -9.97 -15.32 -3.59
C ARG A 343 -9.67 -14.32 -2.48
N TYR A 344 -10.45 -14.40 -1.41
CA TYR A 344 -10.22 -13.86 -0.07
C TYR A 344 -10.19 -15.02 0.90
N ALA A 345 -9.27 -15.00 1.88
CA ALA A 345 -9.06 -16.09 2.82
C ALA A 345 -10.11 -16.17 3.93
N THR A 346 -11.03 -15.22 3.97
CA THR A 346 -12.06 -15.13 5.02
C THR A 346 -12.95 -16.37 5.04
N ASP A 347 -13.00 -17.00 6.22
CA ASP A 347 -13.97 -18.03 6.59
C ASP A 347 -14.85 -17.55 7.76
N GLY A 348 -15.72 -18.42 8.26
CA GLY A 348 -16.62 -18.10 9.37
C GLY A 348 -15.90 -17.77 10.68
N VAL A 349 -14.73 -18.38 10.93
CA VAL A 349 -13.93 -18.12 12.15
C VAL A 349 -13.21 -16.79 12.03
N GLY A 350 -12.57 -16.52 10.88
CA GLY A 350 -11.92 -15.25 10.58
C GLY A 350 -12.90 -14.08 10.57
N GLY A 351 -14.08 -14.27 9.96
CA GLY A 351 -15.14 -13.26 9.96
C GLY A 351 -15.59 -12.91 11.37
N ALA A 352 -15.80 -13.93 12.25
CA ALA A 352 -16.15 -13.70 13.65
C ALA A 352 -15.03 -13.00 14.45
N LEU A 353 -13.74 -13.29 14.14
CA LEU A 353 -12.60 -12.59 14.72
C LEU A 353 -12.65 -11.10 14.39
N TRP A 354 -12.86 -10.77 13.11
CA TRP A 354 -12.94 -9.37 12.67
C TRP A 354 -14.12 -8.62 13.29
N GLN A 355 -15.30 -9.25 13.34
CA GLN A 355 -16.47 -8.65 13.98
C GLN A 355 -16.24 -8.35 15.46
N ARG A 356 -15.55 -9.23 16.20
CA ARG A 356 -15.17 -8.95 17.61
C ARG A 356 -14.22 -7.75 17.71
N ALA A 357 -13.24 -7.65 16.82
CA ALA A 357 -12.31 -6.52 16.80
C ALA A 357 -13.05 -5.19 16.54
N CYS A 358 -13.95 -5.15 15.55
CA CYS A 358 -14.77 -3.96 15.27
C CYS A 358 -15.70 -3.62 16.46
N ALA A 359 -16.34 -4.60 17.06
CA ALA A 359 -17.22 -4.39 18.23
C ALA A 359 -16.42 -3.84 19.43
N ALA A 360 -15.24 -4.39 19.71
CA ALA A 360 -14.35 -3.90 20.78
C ALA A 360 -13.88 -2.48 20.53
N ALA A 361 -13.65 -2.11 19.26
CA ALA A 361 -13.29 -0.75 18.84
C ALA A 361 -14.49 0.22 18.81
N GLY A 362 -15.71 -0.28 18.89
CA GLY A 362 -16.94 0.52 18.72
C GLY A 362 -17.07 1.11 17.32
N VAL A 363 -16.64 0.38 16.27
CA VAL A 363 -16.71 0.81 14.88
C VAL A 363 -17.63 -0.08 14.05
N PRO A 364 -18.32 0.46 13.02
CA PRO A 364 -19.12 -0.35 12.11
C PRO A 364 -18.21 -1.21 11.21
N THR A 365 -18.79 -2.22 10.57
CA THR A 365 -18.16 -3.02 9.51
C THR A 365 -19.19 -3.46 8.50
N GLN A 366 -18.81 -3.64 7.25
CA GLN A 366 -19.68 -3.97 6.13
C GLN A 366 -19.18 -5.26 5.45
N ASN A 367 -20.10 -6.06 4.91
CA ASN A 367 -19.74 -7.22 4.10
C ASN A 367 -19.54 -6.81 2.64
N PHE A 368 -18.50 -7.33 2.02
CA PHE A 368 -18.28 -7.26 0.57
C PHE A 368 -18.28 -8.67 -0.02
N VAL A 369 -19.15 -8.89 -0.99
CA VAL A 369 -19.19 -10.09 -1.83
C VAL A 369 -19.14 -9.63 -3.29
N SER A 370 -18.27 -10.24 -4.10
CA SER A 370 -18.21 -9.91 -5.53
C SER A 370 -19.50 -10.34 -6.25
N ASN A 371 -19.97 -9.53 -7.22
CA ASN A 371 -21.01 -9.95 -8.14
C ASN A 371 -20.57 -11.23 -8.88
N ASN A 372 -21.43 -12.25 -8.96
CA ASN A 372 -21.11 -13.53 -9.59
C ASN A 372 -20.72 -13.44 -11.07
N SER A 373 -21.10 -12.37 -11.75
CA SER A 373 -20.78 -12.12 -13.16
C SER A 373 -19.51 -11.28 -13.36
N VAL A 374 -18.84 -10.87 -12.26
CA VAL A 374 -17.62 -10.05 -12.28
C VAL A 374 -16.46 -10.86 -11.69
N PRO A 375 -15.31 -10.95 -12.35
CA PRO A 375 -14.14 -11.60 -11.78
C PRO A 375 -13.74 -10.97 -10.46
N CYS A 376 -13.48 -11.79 -9.43
CA CYS A 376 -13.00 -11.34 -8.14
C CYS A 376 -11.48 -11.12 -8.20
N GLY A 377 -11.00 -10.01 -7.65
CA GLY A 377 -9.59 -9.77 -7.35
C GLY A 377 -9.04 -10.78 -6.32
N SER A 378 -7.81 -10.59 -5.92
CA SER A 378 -7.18 -11.32 -4.81
C SER A 378 -6.35 -10.32 -4.00
N THR A 379 -5.78 -10.81 -2.90
CA THR A 379 -5.01 -10.02 -1.93
C THR A 379 -3.85 -10.87 -1.43
N ILE A 380 -3.04 -10.33 -0.52
CA ILE A 380 -2.01 -11.11 0.18
C ILE A 380 -2.60 -12.18 1.13
N GLY A 381 -3.89 -12.09 1.49
CA GLY A 381 -4.53 -12.98 2.47
C GLY A 381 -4.47 -14.46 2.10
N PRO A 382 -4.97 -14.89 0.93
CA PRO A 382 -4.89 -16.28 0.49
C PRO A 382 -3.45 -16.80 0.39
N LEU A 383 -2.49 -15.93 0.02
CA LEU A 383 -1.08 -16.29 -0.08
C LEU A 383 -0.48 -16.58 1.30
N THR A 384 -0.74 -15.71 2.28
CA THR A 384 -0.30 -15.89 3.67
C THR A 384 -0.96 -17.12 4.30
N ALA A 385 -2.28 -17.29 4.11
CA ALA A 385 -3.03 -18.45 4.61
C ALA A 385 -2.47 -19.77 4.07
N THR A 386 -2.22 -19.84 2.77
CA THR A 386 -1.70 -21.05 2.10
C THR A 386 -0.27 -21.35 2.53
N ARG A 387 0.59 -20.33 2.61
CA ARG A 387 2.00 -20.50 2.93
C ARG A 387 2.24 -20.92 4.37
N LEU A 388 1.56 -20.30 5.32
CA LEU A 388 1.82 -20.48 6.75
C LEU A 388 0.77 -21.36 7.46
N GLY A 389 -0.36 -21.62 6.82
CA GLY A 389 -1.42 -22.44 7.39
C GLY A 389 -2.12 -21.80 8.59
N MET A 390 -2.17 -20.47 8.67
CA MET A 390 -2.79 -19.74 9.78
C MET A 390 -4.18 -19.20 9.42
N LEU A 391 -5.01 -19.00 10.44
CA LEU A 391 -6.30 -18.33 10.29
C LEU A 391 -6.10 -16.94 9.69
N THR A 392 -6.72 -16.67 8.55
CA THR A 392 -6.59 -15.39 7.86
C THR A 392 -7.96 -14.82 7.49
N VAL A 393 -8.11 -13.51 7.66
CA VAL A 393 -9.32 -12.75 7.29
C VAL A 393 -8.93 -11.56 6.44
N ASP A 394 -9.65 -11.33 5.34
CA ASP A 394 -9.44 -10.21 4.43
C ASP A 394 -10.39 -9.06 4.73
N VAL A 395 -9.82 -7.87 4.95
CA VAL A 395 -10.55 -6.65 5.30
C VAL A 395 -9.99 -5.47 4.52
N GLY A 396 -10.57 -4.27 4.66
CA GLY A 396 -10.01 -3.04 4.09
C GLY A 396 -10.98 -1.89 4.09
N VAL A 397 -10.57 -0.75 3.54
CA VAL A 397 -11.48 0.39 3.33
C VAL A 397 -12.12 0.32 1.95
N PRO A 398 -13.41 0.75 1.80
CA PRO A 398 -14.02 0.89 0.49
C PRO A 398 -13.40 2.08 -0.26
N LEU A 399 -12.99 1.86 -1.51
CA LEU A 399 -12.50 2.89 -2.42
C LEU A 399 -13.40 3.02 -3.65
N MET A 400 -13.41 4.23 -4.20
CA MET A 400 -13.86 4.49 -5.58
C MET A 400 -12.64 4.72 -6.45
N SER A 401 -12.73 4.34 -7.73
CA SER A 401 -11.65 4.52 -8.71
C SER A 401 -10.32 3.90 -8.28
N MET A 402 -10.36 2.72 -7.62
CA MET A 402 -9.16 1.94 -7.27
C MET A 402 -8.25 1.82 -8.49
N HIS A 403 -6.91 1.90 -8.27
CA HIS A 403 -5.88 1.90 -9.30
C HIS A 403 -5.85 3.15 -10.22
N SER A 404 -6.62 4.19 -9.88
CA SER A 404 -6.48 5.50 -10.49
C SER A 404 -5.30 6.28 -9.88
N THR A 405 -4.78 7.25 -10.63
CA THR A 405 -3.86 8.24 -10.02
C THR A 405 -4.52 9.06 -8.92
N ARG A 406 -5.86 9.02 -8.81
CA ARG A 406 -6.61 9.77 -7.81
C ARG A 406 -7.84 8.99 -7.37
N GLU A 407 -7.65 8.11 -6.42
CA GLU A 407 -8.66 7.29 -5.78
C GLU A 407 -9.44 8.11 -4.75
N LEU A 408 -10.60 7.61 -4.33
CA LEU A 408 -11.46 8.26 -3.37
C LEU A 408 -11.80 7.33 -2.23
N ALA A 409 -11.48 7.73 -0.99
CA ALA A 409 -11.80 7.03 0.25
C ALA A 409 -12.79 7.85 1.10
N GLY A 410 -13.57 7.16 1.94
CA GLY A 410 -14.32 7.79 3.02
C GLY A 410 -13.39 8.19 4.18
N THR A 411 -13.47 9.44 4.64
CA THR A 411 -12.60 9.93 5.73
C THR A 411 -12.85 9.20 7.06
N ALA A 412 -14.10 8.79 7.33
CA ALA A 412 -14.42 8.02 8.51
C ALA A 412 -13.86 6.59 8.47
N ASP A 413 -13.86 5.94 7.30
CA ASP A 413 -13.40 4.56 7.13
C ASP A 413 -11.93 4.38 7.50
N LEU A 414 -11.09 5.37 7.16
CA LEU A 414 -9.66 5.39 7.50
C LEU A 414 -9.44 5.38 9.02
N THR A 415 -10.24 6.15 9.74
CA THR A 415 -10.22 6.19 11.21
C THR A 415 -10.78 4.90 11.82
N TYR A 416 -11.85 4.36 11.25
CA TYR A 416 -12.45 3.12 11.73
C TYR A 416 -11.53 1.93 11.54
N LEU A 417 -10.86 1.82 10.38
CA LEU A 417 -9.89 0.76 10.14
C LEU A 417 -8.77 0.79 11.18
N SER A 418 -8.14 1.94 11.40
CA SER A 418 -7.07 2.08 12.40
C SER A 418 -7.50 1.63 13.81
N LYS A 419 -8.71 2.02 14.26
CA LYS A 419 -9.26 1.60 15.56
C LYS A 419 -9.49 0.09 15.63
N ALA A 420 -10.07 -0.51 14.59
CA ALA A 420 -10.35 -1.95 14.55
C ALA A 420 -9.05 -2.78 14.56
N LEU A 421 -8.02 -2.36 13.81
CA LEU A 421 -6.70 -3.00 13.82
C LEU A 421 -6.04 -2.91 15.19
N GLY A 422 -6.13 -1.76 15.87
CA GLY A 422 -5.64 -1.59 17.24
C GLY A 422 -6.31 -2.55 18.22
N ALA A 423 -7.64 -2.68 18.16
CA ALA A 423 -8.39 -3.62 18.99
C ALA A 423 -8.03 -5.08 18.72
N TYR A 424 -7.84 -5.44 17.44
CA TYR A 424 -7.37 -6.77 17.05
C TYR A 424 -6.02 -7.11 17.69
N TRP A 425 -5.03 -6.24 17.62
CA TRP A 425 -3.73 -6.46 18.24
C TRP A 425 -3.78 -6.48 19.77
N ALA A 426 -4.71 -5.74 20.37
CA ALA A 426 -4.91 -5.72 21.82
C ALA A 426 -5.53 -7.01 22.38
N GLY A 427 -6.03 -7.92 21.51
CA GLY A 427 -6.51 -9.22 21.93
C GLY A 427 -8.02 -9.45 21.75
N ALA A 428 -8.73 -8.58 21.02
CA ALA A 428 -10.17 -8.72 20.76
C ALA A 428 -10.50 -9.94 19.87
#